data_a8ac850b38a62972e1fb68b924a466cf
#
_entry.id   a8ac850b38a62972e1fb68b924a466cf
#
_cell.length_a   1.000
_cell.length_b   1.000
_cell.length_c   1.000
_cell.angle_alpha   90.00
_cell.angle_beta   90.00
_cell.angle_gamma   90.00
#
_symmetry.space_group_name_H-M   'P 1'
#
loop_
_entity.id
_entity.type
_entity.pdbx_description
1 polymer ?
#
loop_
_entity_poly.entity_id
_entity_poly.type
_entity_poly.pdbx_seq_one_letter_code
_entity_poly.pdbx_strand_id
1 'polypeptide(L)'
;MKTNTFEQQAGNILSVLGNPFRIQLVFALGVQEACVCHLEALLKKRQAYISQHLMALREAGMLETRRDGKFVYYRLSNPEILELIRYAAEIAGVDRSQFPRQRENEVLDKCICPHCDGGSSVSHLENTENLSMANKQI
;
A
#
# COMPACT_ATOMS: atom_id res chain seq x y z
N MET A 1 -29.02 16.82 1.81
CA MET A 1 -28.05 15.81 1.41
C MET A 1 -27.74 15.96 -0.07
N LYS A 2 -26.46 16.05 -0.40
CA LYS A 2 -26.07 16.22 -1.79
C LYS A 2 -26.01 14.89 -2.51
N THR A 3 -26.58 14.83 -3.70
CA THR A 3 -26.45 13.68 -4.57
C THR A 3 -25.28 13.94 -5.53
N ASN A 4 -24.26 13.11 -5.46
CA ASN A 4 -23.12 13.26 -6.36
C ASN A 4 -23.47 12.72 -7.73
N THR A 5 -23.14 13.51 -8.75
CA THR A 5 -23.33 13.07 -10.12
C THR A 5 -22.24 12.09 -10.52
N PHE A 6 -22.45 11.43 -11.67
CA PHE A 6 -21.43 10.56 -12.25
C PHE A 6 -20.11 11.30 -12.40
N GLU A 7 -20.15 12.51 -12.95
CA GLU A 7 -18.95 13.31 -13.19
C GLU A 7 -18.23 13.67 -11.88
N GLN A 8 -18.98 14.00 -10.84
CA GLN A 8 -18.40 14.34 -9.56
C GLN A 8 -17.72 13.14 -8.92
N GLN A 9 -18.38 11.99 -8.95
CA GLN A 9 -17.82 10.80 -8.33
C GLN A 9 -16.59 10.31 -9.08
N ALA A 10 -16.68 10.21 -10.40
CA ALA A 10 -15.53 9.80 -11.22
C ALA A 10 -14.39 10.80 -11.11
N GLY A 11 -14.73 12.09 -11.16
CA GLY A 11 -13.73 13.15 -11.07
C GLY A 11 -13.00 13.16 -9.76
N ASN A 12 -13.70 12.86 -8.67
CA ASN A 12 -13.06 12.79 -7.35
C ASN A 12 -11.99 11.68 -7.31
N ILE A 13 -12.32 10.50 -7.82
CA ILE A 13 -11.37 9.39 -7.87
C ILE A 13 -10.14 9.77 -8.72
N LEU A 14 -10.40 10.30 -9.92
CA LEU A 14 -9.32 10.64 -10.84
C LEU A 14 -8.46 11.78 -10.30
N SER A 15 -9.08 12.76 -9.65
CA SER A 15 -8.37 13.89 -9.07
C SER A 15 -7.43 13.45 -7.95
N VAL A 16 -7.92 12.58 -7.07
CA VAL A 16 -7.11 12.11 -5.95
C VAL A 16 -5.95 11.23 -6.46
N LEU A 17 -6.19 10.43 -7.48
CA LEU A 17 -5.14 9.59 -8.07
C LEU A 17 -4.20 10.37 -8.98
N GLY A 18 -4.53 11.59 -9.34
CA GLY A 18 -3.72 12.40 -10.25
C GLY A 18 -2.47 13.00 -9.61
N ASN A 19 -1.83 12.27 -8.74
CA ASN A 19 -0.61 12.68 -8.05
C ASN A 19 0.38 11.53 -8.10
N PRO A 20 1.57 11.73 -8.69
CA PRO A 20 2.53 10.62 -8.86
C PRO A 20 2.91 9.91 -7.56
N PHE A 21 3.05 10.64 -6.46
CA PHE A 21 3.38 10.00 -5.20
C PHE A 21 2.24 9.14 -4.67
N ARG A 22 1.00 9.58 -4.86
CA ARG A 22 -0.16 8.78 -4.45
C ARG A 22 -0.24 7.50 -5.27
N ILE A 23 0.13 7.56 -6.54
CA ILE A 23 0.20 6.36 -7.37
C ILE A 23 1.27 5.41 -6.84
N GLN A 24 2.45 5.93 -6.48
CA GLN A 24 3.48 5.12 -5.84
C GLN A 24 2.96 4.46 -4.56
N LEU A 25 2.24 5.23 -3.76
CA LEU A 25 1.72 4.77 -2.48
C LEU A 25 0.70 3.64 -2.68
N VAL A 26 -0.19 3.81 -3.66
CA VAL A 26 -1.20 2.80 -3.98
C VAL A 26 -0.54 1.50 -4.42
N PHE A 27 0.50 1.58 -5.24
CA PHE A 27 1.22 0.38 -5.68
C PHE A 27 2.06 -0.23 -4.56
N ALA A 28 2.56 0.59 -3.64
CA ALA A 28 3.28 0.08 -2.47
C ALA A 28 2.34 -0.73 -1.56
N LEU A 29 1.09 -0.30 -1.45
CA LEU A 29 0.07 -1.06 -0.72
C LEU A 29 -0.30 -2.32 -1.47
N GLY A 30 -0.54 -2.19 -2.78
CA GLY A 30 -0.93 -3.32 -3.61
C GLY A 30 -2.23 -3.93 -3.12
N VAL A 31 -2.26 -5.25 -3.04
CA VAL A 31 -3.43 -5.99 -2.56
C VAL A 31 -3.30 -6.39 -1.09
N GLN A 32 -2.29 -5.86 -0.42
CA GLN A 32 -1.98 -6.18 0.97
C GLN A 32 -2.23 -4.97 1.84
N GLU A 33 -2.02 -5.13 3.13
CA GLU A 33 -2.10 -4.00 4.04
C GLU A 33 -0.70 -3.63 4.54
N ALA A 34 -0.55 -2.36 4.96
CA ALA A 34 0.71 -1.88 5.48
C ALA A 34 0.46 -0.76 6.49
N CYS A 35 1.31 -0.67 7.50
CA CYS A 35 1.31 0.45 8.43
C CYS A 35 2.17 1.57 7.87
N VAL A 36 2.08 2.75 8.48
CA VAL A 36 2.85 3.91 8.01
C VAL A 36 4.35 3.66 8.08
N CYS A 37 4.82 3.01 9.15
CA CYS A 37 6.25 2.73 9.29
C CYS A 37 6.76 1.82 8.16
N HIS A 38 5.93 0.88 7.73
CA HIS A 38 6.28 0.02 6.61
C HIS A 38 6.42 0.85 5.31
N LEU A 39 5.47 1.76 5.10
CA LEU A 39 5.49 2.62 3.93
C LEU A 39 6.66 3.60 3.96
N GLU A 40 7.03 4.10 5.14
CA GLU A 40 8.21 4.93 5.29
C GLU A 40 9.47 4.21 4.82
N ALA A 41 9.61 2.96 5.25
CA ALA A 41 10.78 2.17 4.91
C ALA A 41 10.82 1.88 3.41
N LEU A 42 9.67 1.61 2.81
CA LEU A 42 9.58 1.31 1.38
C LEU A 42 9.82 2.54 0.51
N LEU A 43 9.18 3.65 0.86
CA LEU A 43 9.14 4.82 -0.02
C LEU A 43 10.18 5.86 0.35
N LYS A 44 10.84 5.68 1.50
CA LYS A 44 11.89 6.57 1.99
C LYS A 44 11.42 8.03 2.08
N LYS A 45 10.20 8.18 2.61
CA LYS A 45 9.59 9.48 2.87
C LYS A 45 9.21 9.56 4.33
N ARG A 46 9.10 10.78 4.85
CA ARG A 46 8.74 10.99 6.26
C ARG A 46 7.31 10.61 6.53
N GLN A 47 7.05 10.17 7.75
CA GLN A 47 5.72 9.78 8.20
C GLN A 47 4.66 10.84 7.91
N ALA A 48 4.96 12.10 8.22
CA ALA A 48 3.99 13.18 8.04
C ALA A 48 3.57 13.33 6.59
N TYR A 49 4.53 13.20 5.67
CA TYR A 49 4.25 13.31 4.25
C TYR A 49 3.38 12.14 3.78
N ILE A 50 3.73 10.95 4.19
CA ILE A 50 2.97 9.75 3.83
C ILE A 50 1.55 9.82 4.40
N SER A 51 1.43 10.19 5.68
CA SER A 51 0.13 10.26 6.36
C SER A 51 -0.79 11.26 5.69
N GLN A 52 -0.25 12.37 5.20
CA GLN A 52 -1.04 13.38 4.51
C GLN A 52 -1.69 12.80 3.24
N HIS A 53 -0.93 12.02 2.49
CA HIS A 53 -1.46 11.40 1.27
C HIS A 53 -2.39 10.23 1.57
N LEU A 54 -2.09 9.46 2.63
CA LEU A 54 -3.00 8.41 3.07
C LEU A 54 -4.36 8.98 3.47
N MET A 55 -4.35 10.14 4.13
CA MET A 55 -5.59 10.79 4.52
C MET A 55 -6.41 11.21 3.31
N ALA A 56 -5.76 11.77 2.29
CA ALA A 56 -6.46 12.16 1.07
C ALA A 56 -7.10 10.95 0.38
N LEU A 57 -6.39 9.85 0.30
CA LEU A 57 -6.91 8.62 -0.29
C LEU A 57 -8.05 8.04 0.55
N ARG A 58 -7.93 8.10 1.87
CA ARG A 58 -8.95 7.59 2.76
C ARG A 58 -10.23 8.40 2.66
N GLU A 59 -10.10 9.74 2.63
CA GLU A 59 -11.26 10.62 2.52
C GLU A 59 -12.01 10.43 1.22
N ALA A 60 -11.32 10.00 0.17
CA ALA A 60 -11.94 9.68 -1.10
C ALA A 60 -12.53 8.28 -1.15
N GLY A 61 -12.44 7.53 -0.05
CA GLY A 61 -13.02 6.19 0.04
C GLY A 61 -12.16 5.11 -0.59
N MET A 62 -10.90 5.39 -0.88
CA MET A 62 -10.03 4.43 -1.55
C MET A 62 -9.22 3.56 -0.60
N LEU A 63 -9.22 3.89 0.69
CA LEU A 63 -8.49 3.13 1.70
C LEU A 63 -9.39 2.73 2.84
N GLU A 64 -9.12 1.56 3.38
CA GLU A 64 -9.69 1.08 4.64
C GLU A 64 -8.57 0.96 5.65
N THR A 65 -8.93 1.05 6.92
CA THR A 65 -7.95 0.96 8.01
C THR A 65 -8.32 -0.15 8.97
N ARG A 66 -7.30 -0.74 9.58
CA ARG A 66 -7.46 -1.72 10.65
C ARG A 66 -6.45 -1.37 11.74
N ARG A 67 -6.90 -1.40 12.98
CA ARG A 67 -6.02 -1.09 14.11
C ARG A 67 -5.56 -2.38 14.79
N ASP A 68 -4.28 -2.41 15.13
CA ASP A 68 -3.69 -3.50 15.91
C ASP A 68 -2.78 -2.85 16.96
N GLY A 69 -3.30 -2.70 18.18
CA GLY A 69 -2.61 -1.98 19.23
C GLY A 69 -2.41 -0.51 18.85
N LYS A 70 -1.18 -0.06 18.85
CA LYS A 70 -0.85 1.31 18.46
C LYS A 70 -0.60 1.46 16.96
N PHE A 71 -0.64 0.35 16.22
CA PHE A 71 -0.38 0.38 14.78
C PHE A 71 -1.70 0.44 14.02
N VAL A 72 -1.70 1.23 12.94
CA VAL A 72 -2.84 1.32 12.03
C VAL A 72 -2.37 0.82 10.68
N TYR A 73 -3.10 -0.15 10.15
CA TYR A 73 -2.80 -0.72 8.84
C TYR A 73 -3.77 -0.16 7.81
N TYR A 74 -3.26 0.11 6.64
CA TYR A 74 -4.02 0.65 5.50
C TYR A 74 -4.04 -0.38 4.39
N ARG A 75 -5.16 -0.47 3.71
CA ARG A 75 -5.27 -1.30 2.51
C ARG A 75 -6.23 -0.65 1.53
N LEU A 76 -6.12 -1.02 0.26
CA LEU A 76 -7.05 -0.51 -0.75
C LEU A 76 -8.43 -1.08 -0.49
N SER A 77 -9.45 -0.21 -0.55
CA SER A 77 -10.83 -0.66 -0.40
C SER A 77 -11.32 -1.41 -1.64
N ASN A 78 -10.68 -1.14 -2.79
CA ASN A 78 -11.04 -1.79 -4.05
C ASN A 78 -9.78 -2.00 -4.89
N PRO A 79 -9.37 -3.26 -5.10
CA PRO A 79 -8.17 -3.54 -5.91
C PRO A 79 -8.26 -3.06 -7.35
N GLU A 80 -9.46 -2.79 -7.86
CA GLU A 80 -9.63 -2.26 -9.20
C GLU A 80 -8.95 -0.90 -9.39
N ILE A 81 -8.63 -0.24 -8.29
CA ILE A 81 -7.87 1.01 -8.34
C ILE A 81 -6.54 0.80 -9.05
N LEU A 82 -5.90 -0.35 -8.80
CA LEU A 82 -4.64 -0.69 -9.47
C LEU A 82 -4.82 -0.82 -10.97
N GLU A 83 -5.93 -1.45 -11.40
CA GLU A 83 -6.19 -1.61 -12.83
C GLU A 83 -6.52 -0.28 -13.48
N LEU A 84 -7.22 0.60 -12.78
CA LEU A 84 -7.51 1.93 -13.29
C LEU A 84 -6.23 2.69 -13.59
N ILE A 85 -5.26 2.62 -12.67
CA ILE A 85 -3.98 3.29 -12.85
C ILE A 85 -3.20 2.68 -14.02
N ARG A 86 -3.20 1.34 -14.12
CA ARG A 86 -2.54 0.67 -15.23
C ARG A 86 -3.15 1.08 -16.57
N TYR A 87 -4.46 1.17 -16.61
CA TYR A 87 -5.15 1.59 -17.82
C TYR A 87 -4.79 3.02 -18.19
N ALA A 88 -4.72 3.91 -17.19
CA ALA A 88 -4.29 5.28 -17.42
C ALA A 88 -2.88 5.35 -17.98
N ALA A 89 -1.98 4.49 -17.46
CA ALA A 89 -0.61 4.43 -17.95
C ALA A 89 -0.57 3.96 -19.40
N GLU A 90 -1.41 2.99 -19.76
CA GLU A 90 -1.50 2.52 -21.14
C GLU A 90 -1.96 3.64 -22.08
N ILE A 91 -2.94 4.40 -21.65
CA ILE A 91 -3.42 5.55 -22.44
C ILE A 91 -2.29 6.56 -22.65
N ALA A 92 -1.43 6.71 -21.66
CA ALA A 92 -0.27 7.61 -21.73
C ALA A 92 0.87 7.04 -22.56
N GLY A 93 0.75 5.80 -23.04
CA GLY A 93 1.77 5.17 -23.87
C GLY A 93 2.85 4.44 -23.12
N VAL A 94 2.66 4.17 -21.83
CA VAL A 94 3.63 3.42 -21.04
C VAL A 94 3.52 1.94 -21.38
N ASP A 95 4.64 1.31 -21.67
CA ASP A 95 4.66 -0.11 -21.99
C ASP A 95 4.42 -0.93 -20.73
N ARG A 96 3.67 -2.02 -20.87
CA ARG A 96 3.34 -2.89 -19.73
C ARG A 96 4.58 -3.43 -19.03
N SER A 97 5.68 -3.60 -19.74
CA SER A 97 6.91 -4.09 -19.12
C SER A 97 7.48 -3.11 -18.10
N GLN A 98 7.05 -1.85 -18.14
CA GLN A 98 7.50 -0.82 -17.21
C GLN A 98 6.58 -0.69 -15.99
N PHE A 99 5.50 -1.46 -15.94
CA PHE A 99 4.56 -1.37 -14.82
C PHE A 99 5.20 -1.94 -13.56
N PRO A 100 4.98 -1.29 -12.39
CA PRO A 100 5.51 -1.81 -11.13
C PRO A 100 4.93 -3.18 -10.84
N ARG A 101 5.77 -4.04 -10.31
CA ARG A 101 5.32 -5.36 -9.88
C ARG A 101 4.61 -5.24 -8.54
N GLN A 102 3.63 -6.12 -8.34
CA GLN A 102 3.00 -6.24 -7.04
C GLN A 102 4.04 -6.71 -6.03
N ARG A 103 4.01 -6.08 -4.89
CA ARG A 103 4.90 -6.49 -3.81
C ARG A 103 4.30 -7.67 -3.09
N GLU A 104 5.17 -8.55 -2.66
CA GLU A 104 4.77 -9.64 -1.78
C GLU A 104 5.02 -9.20 -0.35
N ASN A 105 4.56 -10.00 0.59
CA ASN A 105 4.75 -9.71 2.00
C ASN A 105 6.23 -9.63 2.33
N GLU A 106 6.71 -8.42 2.55
CA GLU A 106 8.10 -8.19 2.90
C GLU A 106 8.21 -7.76 4.35
N VAL A 107 9.15 -8.35 5.04
CA VAL A 107 9.57 -7.88 6.36
C VAL A 107 10.70 -6.89 6.14
N LEU A 108 10.56 -5.71 6.68
CA LEU A 108 11.54 -4.64 6.48
C LEU A 108 12.33 -4.40 7.76
N ASP A 109 13.64 -4.36 7.61
CA ASP A 109 14.54 -4.26 8.75
C ASP A 109 14.29 -3.05 9.64
N LYS A 110 13.84 -1.96 9.04
CA LYS A 110 13.64 -0.72 9.78
C LYS A 110 12.22 -0.50 10.24
N CYS A 111 11.35 -1.46 10.00
CA CYS A 111 9.96 -1.35 10.40
C CYS A 111 9.72 -2.15 11.67
N ILE A 112 9.12 -1.50 12.66
CA ILE A 112 8.89 -2.10 13.97
C ILE A 112 7.46 -2.56 14.21
N CYS A 113 6.63 -2.58 13.16
CA CYS A 113 5.24 -3.01 13.32
C CYS A 113 5.18 -4.53 13.56
N PRO A 114 4.08 -5.04 14.12
CA PRO A 114 3.97 -6.48 14.40
C PRO A 114 4.18 -7.36 13.19
N HIS A 115 3.81 -6.89 12.01
CA HIS A 115 4.00 -7.66 10.78
C HIS A 115 5.49 -7.93 10.52
N CYS A 116 6.32 -6.90 10.62
CA CYS A 116 7.76 -7.02 10.35
C CYS A 116 8.50 -7.60 11.54
N ASP A 117 8.16 -7.13 12.73
CA ASP A 117 8.83 -7.55 13.95
C ASP A 117 8.56 -9.02 14.25
N GLY A 118 7.30 -9.43 14.09
CA GLY A 118 6.94 -10.83 14.29
C GLY A 118 7.63 -11.75 13.31
N GLY A 119 7.86 -11.29 12.09
CA GLY A 119 8.56 -12.06 11.09
C GLY A 119 9.99 -12.32 11.45
N SER A 120 10.66 -11.36 12.04
CA SER A 120 12.05 -11.54 12.41
C SER A 120 12.21 -12.46 13.61
N SER A 121 11.24 -12.52 14.48
CA SER A 121 11.33 -13.40 15.64
C SER A 121 11.12 -14.85 15.27
N VAL A 122 10.45 -15.12 14.20
CA VAL A 122 10.21 -16.49 13.74
C VAL A 122 11.48 -17.10 13.16
N SER A 123 12.22 -16.32 12.57
CA SER A 123 13.40 -16.82 11.91
C SER A 123 14.49 -17.18 12.87
N HIS A 124 14.36 -17.05 13.88
CA HIS A 124 15.26 -17.40 14.73
C HIS A 124 14.86 -18.45 15.45
N LEU A 125 14.56 -18.98 15.12
CA LEU A 125 14.13 -19.94 15.79
C LEU A 125 13.74 -20.93 15.02
N GLU A 126 14.10 -20.72 14.32
CA GLU A 126 13.77 -21.28 13.59
C GLU A 126 13.87 -21.40 12.96
N ASN A 127 14.30 -21.27 12.57
CA ASN A 127 14.13 -21.03 11.63
C ASN A 127 14.38 -21.26 11.59
N THR A 128 14.72 -21.81 11.58
CA THR A 128 14.54 -21.77 11.08
C THR A 128 14.37 -22.22 10.86
N GLU A 129 14.51 -22.65 10.85
CA GLU A 129 13.86 -22.83 10.21
C GLU A 129 13.38 -22.88 9.69
N ASN A 130 13.70 -23.20 9.65
CA ASN A 130 12.92 -22.87 8.79
C ASN A 130 12.79 -22.58 8.43
N LEU A 131 13.03 -22.84 8.32
CA LEU A 131 12.62 -22.26 7.51
C LEU A 131 12.36 -22.30 7.22
N SER A 132 12.60 -22.62 7.24
CA SER A 132 12.03 -22.31 6.58
C SER A 132 11.65 -22.20 6.53
N MET A 133 11.75 -22.44 6.65
CA MET A 133 11.16 -22.03 6.27
C MET A 133 10.86 -21.62 6.11
N ALA A 134 11.05 -21.95 6.32
CA ALA A 134 10.64 -21.29 5.89
C ALA A 134 10.59 -20.92 5.78
N ASN A 135 10.93 -21.19 5.76
CA ASN A 135 10.74 -20.49 5.36
C ASN A 135 10.56 -20.17 5.49
N LYS A 136 10.41 -20.37 5.44
CA LYS A 136 10.23 -19.87 5.29
C LYS A 136 9.83 -19.49 5.45
N GLN A 137 9.98 -19.68 5.68
CA GLN A 137 9.66 -19.07 5.57
C GLN A 137 9.38 -18.75 5.71
N ILE A 138 9.42 -19.07 5.95
CA ILE A 138 9.18 -18.50 5.85
C ILE A 138 9.10 -18.48 5.74
#